data_0f94cb850e9496100a3a61903b7005fa
#
_entry.id   0f94cb850e9496100a3a61903b7005fa
#
_cell.length_a   1.000
_cell.length_b   1.000
_cell.length_c   1.000
_cell.angle_alpha   90.00
_cell.angle_beta   90.00
_cell.angle_gamma   90.00
#
_symmetry.space_group_name_H-M   'P 1'
#
loop_
_entity.id
_entity.type
_entity.pdbx_description
1 polymer ?
#
loop_
_entity_poly.entity_id
_entity_poly.type
_entity_poly.pdbx_seq_one_letter_code
_entity_poly.pdbx_strand_id
1 'polypeptide(L)'
;MQDSKLFRLPLLARFLAVFCGVTLSAAVMAAEPPQVSIKTSMGDIVVELDQEKAPKSVANFLSYVKSGHYKGTIFHRVIDGFMIQGGGMNAKLVQKSTKPPVQNEAKNGLKNVPYSLAMARTADPHSATSQFFINVAENTSLDYPGRDGFGYTVFGKVIEGQDVVDKIKGVLVDDVRGQQNVPVIPIMIKSASVIKK
;
A
#
# COMPACT_ATOMS: atom_id res chain seq x y z
N MET A 1 17.30 5.35 98.54
CA MET A 1 18.58 5.44 97.81
C MET A 1 18.36 4.76 96.49
N GLN A 2 18.52 5.41 95.42
CA GLN A 2 18.74 5.02 94.09
C GLN A 2 17.63 5.46 93.05
N ASP A 3 18.07 6.44 92.37
CA ASP A 3 17.35 7.12 91.28
C ASP A 3 17.14 6.22 90.06
N SER A 4 15.94 6.26 89.49
CA SER A 4 15.68 5.70 88.18
C SER A 4 15.36 6.86 87.20
N LYS A 5 16.34 7.17 86.39
CA LYS A 5 16.20 8.12 85.27
C LYS A 5 15.34 7.54 84.16
N LEU A 6 14.18 8.14 83.91
CA LEU A 6 13.36 7.87 82.72
C LEU A 6 13.99 8.53 81.50
N PHE A 7 14.42 7.73 80.56
CA PHE A 7 14.85 8.17 79.23
C PHE A 7 13.62 8.36 78.34
N ARG A 8 13.35 9.58 77.96
CA ARG A 8 12.32 9.89 76.96
C ARG A 8 12.94 9.77 75.56
N LEU A 9 12.47 8.84 74.73
CA LEU A 9 12.76 8.80 73.30
C LEU A 9 11.89 9.88 72.56
N PRO A 10 12.45 10.62 71.60
CA PRO A 10 11.66 11.51 70.74
C PRO A 10 10.95 10.77 69.62
N LEU A 11 9.72 11.13 69.44
CA LEU A 11 8.81 10.63 68.41
C LEU A 11 9.28 11.12 67.04
N LEU A 12 9.91 10.25 66.23
CA LEU A 12 10.24 10.53 64.83
C LEU A 12 8.96 10.48 63.99
N ALA A 13 8.50 11.66 63.58
CA ALA A 13 7.42 11.81 62.57
C ALA A 13 7.91 11.26 61.21
N ARG A 14 7.35 10.14 60.73
CA ARG A 14 7.56 9.61 59.36
C ARG A 14 6.66 10.42 58.39
N PHE A 15 7.25 11.36 57.64
CA PHE A 15 6.63 11.92 56.46
C PHE A 15 6.67 10.89 55.32
N LEU A 16 5.51 10.29 55.03
CA LEU A 16 5.32 9.44 53.85
C LEU A 16 5.04 10.37 52.65
N ALA A 17 6.06 10.65 51.84
CA ALA A 17 5.90 11.38 50.59
C ALA A 17 5.26 10.44 49.57
N VAL A 18 3.96 10.62 49.30
CA VAL A 18 3.25 9.96 48.20
C VAL A 18 3.70 10.63 46.90
N PHE A 19 4.62 9.99 46.19
CA PHE A 19 5.04 10.40 44.84
C PHE A 19 3.97 9.95 43.85
N CYS A 20 3.02 10.82 43.55
CA CYS A 20 2.00 10.60 42.54
C CYS A 20 2.67 10.73 41.14
N GLY A 21 3.12 9.59 40.62
CA GLY A 21 3.71 9.50 39.28
C GLY A 21 2.62 9.73 38.23
N VAL A 22 2.53 10.91 37.67
CA VAL A 22 1.71 11.19 36.49
C VAL A 22 2.41 10.53 35.29
N THR A 23 1.95 9.35 34.90
CA THR A 23 2.37 8.71 33.64
C THR A 23 1.69 9.44 32.50
N LEU A 24 2.44 10.33 31.84
CA LEU A 24 2.02 10.99 30.60
C LEU A 24 2.00 9.93 29.49
N SER A 25 0.85 9.30 29.27
CA SER A 25 0.65 8.44 28.11
C SER A 25 0.65 9.29 26.85
N ALA A 26 1.79 9.39 26.18
CA ALA A 26 1.85 9.94 24.83
C ALA A 26 1.03 9.03 23.92
N ALA A 27 -0.18 9.45 23.56
CA ALA A 27 -0.94 8.82 22.50
C ALA A 27 -0.12 8.97 21.20
N VAL A 28 0.47 7.88 20.73
CA VAL A 28 1.08 7.82 19.41
C VAL A 28 -0.08 7.95 18.42
N MET A 29 -0.27 9.15 17.89
CA MET A 29 -1.18 9.38 16.76
C MET A 29 -0.63 8.56 15.59
N ALA A 30 -1.31 7.47 15.25
CA ALA A 30 -1.00 6.72 14.04
C ALA A 30 -1.12 7.69 12.85
N ALA A 31 -0.06 7.80 12.06
CA ALA A 31 -0.09 8.63 10.86
C ALA A 31 -1.19 8.13 9.92
N GLU A 32 -2.01 9.04 9.41
CA GLU A 32 -3.07 8.66 8.47
C GLU A 32 -2.46 7.97 7.23
N PRO A 33 -3.13 6.92 6.69
CA PRO A 33 -2.67 6.21 5.51
C PRO A 33 -2.48 7.17 4.33
N PRO A 34 -1.36 7.09 3.60
CA PRO A 34 -1.14 7.92 2.42
C PRO A 34 -2.18 7.64 1.35
N GLN A 35 -2.69 8.69 0.71
CA GLN A 35 -3.63 8.59 -0.40
C GLN A 35 -3.01 9.14 -1.68
N VAL A 36 -3.30 8.50 -2.81
CA VAL A 36 -2.80 8.89 -4.14
C VAL A 36 -3.96 9.01 -5.11
N SER A 37 -4.06 10.15 -5.77
CA SER A 37 -4.95 10.36 -6.92
C SER A 37 -4.25 9.92 -8.20
N ILE A 38 -4.86 9.01 -8.96
CA ILE A 38 -4.42 8.52 -10.27
C ILE A 38 -5.41 9.04 -11.29
N LYS A 39 -5.03 10.07 -12.06
CA LYS A 39 -5.85 10.64 -13.12
C LYS A 39 -5.68 9.84 -14.40
N THR A 40 -6.76 9.24 -14.90
CA THR A 40 -6.73 8.45 -16.13
C THR A 40 -7.48 9.16 -17.29
N SER A 41 -7.41 8.56 -18.48
CA SER A 41 -8.24 9.02 -19.62
C SER A 41 -9.73 8.67 -19.47
N MET A 42 -10.08 7.78 -18.51
CA MET A 42 -11.45 7.33 -18.26
C MET A 42 -12.07 7.88 -16.97
N GLY A 43 -11.31 8.66 -16.20
CA GLY A 43 -11.72 9.23 -14.91
C GLY A 43 -10.60 9.13 -13.88
N ASP A 44 -10.89 9.62 -12.68
CA ASP A 44 -9.94 9.66 -11.57
C ASP A 44 -10.19 8.48 -10.62
N ILE A 45 -9.11 7.90 -10.10
CA ILE A 45 -9.12 6.83 -9.12
C ILE A 45 -8.32 7.32 -7.91
N VAL A 46 -8.86 7.19 -6.70
CA VAL A 46 -8.12 7.46 -5.47
C VAL A 46 -7.82 6.14 -4.77
N VAL A 47 -6.55 5.94 -4.43
CA VAL A 47 -6.10 4.77 -3.69
C VAL A 47 -5.56 5.16 -2.32
N GLU A 48 -5.92 4.39 -1.30
CA GLU A 48 -5.36 4.46 0.04
C GLU A 48 -4.32 3.35 0.19
N LEU A 49 -3.15 3.69 0.74
CA LEU A 49 -2.01 2.79 0.83
C LEU A 49 -1.82 2.30 2.27
N ASP A 50 -1.61 1.01 2.44
CA ASP A 50 -1.38 0.38 3.75
C ASP A 50 0.14 0.34 4.06
N GLN A 51 0.64 1.45 4.58
CA GLN A 51 2.06 1.59 4.92
C GLN A 51 2.48 0.73 6.12
N GLU A 52 1.54 0.33 6.97
CA GLU A 52 1.82 -0.52 8.11
C GLU A 52 2.10 -1.96 7.67
N LYS A 53 1.25 -2.51 6.79
CA LYS A 53 1.34 -3.91 6.33
C LYS A 53 2.25 -4.11 5.13
N ALA A 54 2.49 -3.07 4.32
CA ALA A 54 3.32 -3.16 3.12
C ALA A 54 4.30 -1.98 2.97
N PRO A 55 5.14 -1.70 3.98
CA PRO A 55 5.96 -0.49 4.03
C PRO A 55 6.91 -0.35 2.83
N LYS A 56 7.52 -1.43 2.35
CA LYS A 56 8.46 -1.41 1.22
C LYS A 56 7.74 -1.17 -0.10
N SER A 57 6.62 -1.84 -0.32
CA SER A 57 5.80 -1.71 -1.52
C SER A 57 5.17 -0.31 -1.61
N VAL A 58 4.68 0.23 -0.50
CA VAL A 58 4.15 1.60 -0.42
C VAL A 58 5.26 2.63 -0.67
N ALA A 59 6.42 2.50 -0.03
CA ALA A 59 7.55 3.41 -0.26
C ALA A 59 8.01 3.38 -1.73
N ASN A 60 8.08 2.19 -2.34
CA ASN A 60 8.39 2.00 -3.74
C ASN A 60 7.37 2.69 -4.65
N PHE A 61 6.07 2.43 -4.47
CA PHE A 61 5.00 3.05 -5.26
C PHE A 61 5.02 4.58 -5.12
N LEU A 62 5.11 5.12 -3.90
CA LEU A 62 5.21 6.56 -3.66
C LEU A 62 6.45 7.18 -4.30
N SER A 63 7.57 6.44 -4.38
CA SER A 63 8.78 6.93 -5.05
C SER A 63 8.58 7.12 -6.56
N TYR A 64 7.78 6.25 -7.21
CA TYR A 64 7.39 6.38 -8.61
C TYR A 64 6.34 7.49 -8.81
N VAL A 65 5.40 7.64 -7.89
CA VAL A 65 4.44 8.77 -7.89
C VAL A 65 5.19 10.10 -7.83
N LYS A 66 6.08 10.27 -6.85
CA LYS A 66 6.86 11.51 -6.64
C LYS A 66 7.78 11.85 -7.79
N SER A 67 8.33 10.84 -8.48
CA SER A 67 9.19 11.04 -9.66
C SER A 67 8.40 11.32 -10.95
N GLY A 68 7.06 11.30 -10.92
CA GLY A 68 6.22 11.47 -12.11
C GLY A 68 6.28 10.30 -13.10
N HIS A 69 6.80 9.13 -12.67
CA HIS A 69 6.99 7.96 -13.53
C HIS A 69 5.70 7.53 -14.22
N TYR A 70 4.56 7.56 -13.50
CA TYR A 70 3.29 7.07 -14.02
C TYR A 70 2.67 7.95 -15.12
N LYS A 71 3.09 9.21 -15.23
CA LYS A 71 2.63 10.09 -16.31
C LYS A 71 3.00 9.51 -17.67
N GLY A 72 2.00 9.30 -18.52
CA GLY A 72 2.15 8.74 -19.87
C GLY A 72 2.30 7.22 -19.90
N THR A 73 2.16 6.52 -18.76
CA THR A 73 1.95 5.07 -18.77
C THR A 73 0.48 4.72 -19.03
N ILE A 74 0.20 3.44 -19.31
CA ILE A 74 -1.14 2.95 -19.60
C ILE A 74 -1.49 1.75 -18.71
N PHE A 75 -2.78 1.46 -18.61
CA PHE A 75 -3.24 0.12 -18.27
C PHE A 75 -3.08 -0.73 -19.53
N HIS A 76 -2.01 -1.52 -19.58
CA HIS A 76 -1.59 -2.28 -20.77
C HIS A 76 -2.14 -3.71 -20.80
N ARG A 77 -2.75 -4.20 -19.73
CA ARG A 77 -3.38 -5.51 -19.64
C ARG A 77 -4.64 -5.41 -18.81
N VAL A 78 -5.77 -5.78 -19.41
CA VAL A 78 -7.09 -5.75 -18.79
C VAL A 78 -7.76 -7.10 -19.00
N ILE A 79 -8.15 -7.75 -17.91
CA ILE A 79 -8.90 -9.01 -17.94
C ILE A 79 -10.10 -8.85 -17.03
N ASP A 80 -11.30 -8.77 -17.62
CA ASP A 80 -12.54 -8.79 -16.86
C ASP A 80 -12.68 -10.06 -16.02
N GLY A 81 -13.23 -9.92 -14.82
CA GLY A 81 -13.28 -11.02 -13.85
C GLY A 81 -11.92 -11.39 -13.23
N PHE A 82 -10.85 -10.60 -13.47
CA PHE A 82 -9.54 -10.83 -12.86
C PHE A 82 -8.89 -9.52 -12.36
N MET A 83 -8.24 -8.74 -13.24
CA MET A 83 -7.53 -7.51 -12.83
C MET A 83 -7.32 -6.53 -13.99
N ILE A 84 -6.98 -5.29 -13.67
CA ILE A 84 -6.45 -4.29 -14.59
C ILE A 84 -5.02 -3.95 -14.18
N GLN A 85 -4.04 -4.11 -15.08
CA GLN A 85 -2.61 -3.96 -14.80
C GLN A 85 -2.01 -2.79 -15.59
N GLY A 86 -1.22 -1.95 -14.92
CA GLY A 86 -0.63 -0.77 -15.53
C GLY A 86 0.66 -0.29 -14.85
N GLY A 87 1.08 0.94 -15.21
CA GLY A 87 2.18 1.64 -14.56
C GLY A 87 3.59 1.33 -15.05
N GLY A 88 3.75 0.44 -16.04
CA GLY A 88 5.08 0.07 -16.56
C GLY A 88 5.36 0.47 -18.00
N MET A 89 4.35 0.55 -18.85
CA MET A 89 4.49 0.74 -20.29
C MET A 89 3.81 2.02 -20.77
N ASN A 90 4.33 2.62 -21.83
CA ASN A 90 3.68 3.72 -22.55
C ASN A 90 2.69 3.18 -23.61
N ALA A 91 1.99 4.09 -24.30
CA ALA A 91 1.00 3.72 -25.33
C ALA A 91 1.58 2.96 -26.55
N LYS A 92 2.90 2.92 -26.72
CA LYS A 92 3.59 2.13 -27.74
C LYS A 92 3.98 0.74 -27.22
N LEU A 93 3.57 0.36 -26.00
CA LEU A 93 3.94 -0.86 -25.27
C LEU A 93 5.46 -0.94 -24.99
N VAL A 94 6.12 0.19 -24.93
CA VAL A 94 7.53 0.25 -24.53
C VAL A 94 7.62 0.43 -23.02
N GLN A 95 8.38 -0.46 -22.38
CA GLN A 95 8.61 -0.38 -20.94
C GLN A 95 9.43 0.87 -20.56
N LYS A 96 9.00 1.59 -19.54
CA LYS A 96 9.79 2.69 -18.96
C LYS A 96 10.87 2.14 -18.04
N SER A 97 11.97 2.88 -17.93
CA SER A 97 13.06 2.55 -17.00
C SER A 97 12.55 2.46 -15.57
N THR A 98 13.04 1.47 -14.83
CA THR A 98 12.63 1.21 -13.45
C THR A 98 13.78 1.40 -12.46
N LYS A 99 13.44 1.62 -11.21
CA LYS A 99 14.35 1.53 -10.07
C LYS A 99 14.62 0.05 -9.73
N PRO A 100 15.58 -0.25 -8.84
CA PRO A 100 15.75 -1.61 -8.33
C PRO A 100 14.45 -2.21 -7.80
N PRO A 101 14.28 -3.54 -7.88
CA PRO A 101 13.07 -4.21 -7.45
C PRO A 101 12.89 -4.16 -5.92
N VAL A 102 11.66 -4.38 -5.47
CA VAL A 102 11.28 -4.41 -4.05
C VAL A 102 10.98 -5.83 -3.59
N GLN A 103 11.34 -6.13 -2.35
CA GLN A 103 11.06 -7.41 -1.72
C GLN A 103 9.53 -7.65 -1.64
N ASN A 104 9.12 -8.89 -1.89
CA ASN A 104 7.73 -9.33 -1.75
C ASN A 104 7.30 -9.26 -0.27
N GLU A 105 6.15 -8.64 -0.03
CA GLU A 105 5.53 -8.51 1.30
C GLU A 105 4.14 -9.19 1.36
N ALA A 106 3.82 -10.13 0.45
CA ALA A 106 2.49 -10.74 0.36
C ALA A 106 2.09 -11.55 1.61
N LYS A 107 3.06 -11.90 2.49
CA LYS A 107 2.80 -12.54 3.80
C LYS A 107 2.21 -11.56 4.83
N ASN A 108 1.77 -10.38 4.41
CA ASN A 108 1.26 -9.31 5.28
C ASN A 108 -0.21 -9.49 5.72
N GLY A 109 -0.88 -10.56 5.25
CA GLY A 109 -2.26 -10.87 5.60
C GLY A 109 -3.33 -10.14 4.78
N LEU A 110 -2.95 -9.19 3.92
CA LEU A 110 -3.86 -8.52 2.98
C LEU A 110 -4.26 -9.48 1.85
N LYS A 111 -5.47 -9.27 1.31
CA LYS A 111 -6.09 -10.17 0.33
C LYS A 111 -6.30 -9.49 -1.01
N ASN A 112 -6.18 -10.29 -2.08
CA ASN A 112 -6.45 -9.87 -3.46
C ASN A 112 -7.96 -9.92 -3.74
N VAL A 113 -8.69 -9.05 -3.05
CA VAL A 113 -10.16 -8.89 -3.20
C VAL A 113 -10.47 -7.75 -4.18
N PRO A 114 -11.73 -7.61 -4.67
CA PRO A 114 -12.10 -6.52 -5.57
C PRO A 114 -11.64 -5.16 -5.03
N TYR A 115 -11.09 -4.34 -5.94
CA TYR A 115 -10.53 -3.01 -5.71
C TYR A 115 -9.27 -2.96 -4.83
N SER A 116 -8.69 -4.08 -4.39
CA SER A 116 -7.35 -4.08 -3.78
C SER A 116 -6.29 -3.79 -4.84
N LEU A 117 -5.23 -3.08 -4.41
CA LEU A 117 -4.09 -2.67 -5.22
C LEU A 117 -2.89 -3.55 -4.88
N ALA A 118 -2.31 -4.23 -5.87
CA ALA A 118 -1.21 -5.16 -5.66
C ALA A 118 -0.04 -4.92 -6.64
N MET A 119 1.17 -5.36 -6.21
CA MET A 119 2.38 -5.26 -7.03
C MET A 119 2.42 -6.37 -8.08
N ALA A 120 2.57 -5.99 -9.35
CA ALA A 120 2.89 -6.93 -10.41
C ALA A 120 4.37 -7.31 -10.35
N ARG A 121 4.68 -8.56 -10.72
CA ARG A 121 6.02 -9.14 -10.71
C ARG A 121 6.18 -10.22 -11.78
N THR A 122 7.41 -10.61 -12.02
CA THR A 122 7.74 -11.82 -12.84
C THR A 122 7.61 -13.11 -12.01
N ALA A 123 8.11 -14.20 -12.52
CA ALA A 123 8.22 -15.47 -11.77
C ALA A 123 9.12 -15.33 -10.52
N ASP A 124 10.11 -14.43 -10.54
CA ASP A 124 10.87 -14.08 -9.33
C ASP A 124 9.97 -13.31 -8.36
N PRO A 125 9.75 -13.81 -7.14
CA PRO A 125 8.88 -13.16 -6.15
C PRO A 125 9.36 -11.78 -5.73
N HIS A 126 10.64 -11.48 -5.86
CA HIS A 126 11.27 -10.22 -5.44
C HIS A 126 11.57 -9.28 -6.62
N SER A 127 10.88 -9.43 -7.75
CA SER A 127 11.11 -8.67 -8.99
C SER A 127 10.17 -7.48 -9.21
N ALA A 128 9.26 -7.18 -8.28
CA ALA A 128 8.32 -6.09 -8.41
C ALA A 128 9.04 -4.73 -8.50
N THR A 129 8.63 -3.89 -9.48
CA THR A 129 9.19 -2.54 -9.68
C THR A 129 8.10 -1.47 -9.71
N SER A 130 7.74 -0.95 -10.89
CA SER A 130 6.74 0.13 -11.05
C SER A 130 5.34 -0.37 -11.35
N GLN A 131 5.21 -1.59 -11.90
CA GLN A 131 3.91 -2.10 -12.33
C GLN A 131 3.05 -2.53 -11.14
N PHE A 132 1.78 -2.18 -11.22
CA PHE A 132 0.76 -2.57 -10.26
C PHE A 132 -0.49 -3.07 -10.97
N PHE A 133 -1.35 -3.75 -10.24
CA PHE A 133 -2.68 -4.08 -10.73
C PHE A 133 -3.75 -3.77 -9.68
N ILE A 134 -4.96 -3.53 -10.16
CA ILE A 134 -6.16 -3.41 -9.34
C ILE A 134 -6.99 -4.67 -9.59
N ASN A 135 -7.29 -5.41 -8.54
CA ASN A 135 -8.16 -6.58 -8.63
C ASN A 135 -9.59 -6.14 -8.98
N VAL A 136 -10.26 -6.81 -9.89
CA VAL A 136 -11.67 -6.57 -10.23
C VAL A 136 -12.58 -7.76 -9.89
N ALA A 137 -11.98 -8.79 -9.31
CA ALA A 137 -12.65 -9.97 -8.76
C ALA A 137 -11.93 -10.45 -7.51
N GLU A 138 -12.47 -11.48 -6.87
CA GLU A 138 -11.83 -12.17 -5.75
C GLU A 138 -10.78 -13.15 -6.28
N ASN A 139 -9.50 -12.79 -6.13
CA ASN A 139 -8.35 -13.50 -6.68
C ASN A 139 -7.57 -14.22 -5.58
N THR A 140 -8.21 -15.11 -4.83
CA THR A 140 -7.61 -15.84 -3.69
C THR A 140 -6.36 -16.65 -4.06
N SER A 141 -6.23 -17.08 -5.33
CA SER A 141 -5.04 -17.78 -5.83
C SER A 141 -3.78 -16.89 -5.87
N LEU A 142 -3.94 -15.58 -5.79
CA LEU A 142 -2.84 -14.59 -5.71
C LEU A 142 -2.41 -14.29 -4.28
N ASP A 143 -3.19 -14.69 -3.28
CA ASP A 143 -2.84 -14.49 -1.87
C ASP A 143 -1.66 -15.37 -1.46
N TYR A 144 -0.90 -14.90 -0.46
CA TYR A 144 0.13 -15.74 0.14
C TYR A 144 -0.51 -17.00 0.78
N PRO A 145 0.06 -18.20 0.56
CA PRO A 145 1.32 -18.49 -0.18
C PRO A 145 1.15 -18.55 -1.70
N GLY A 146 -0.07 -18.41 -2.26
CA GLY A 146 -0.36 -18.53 -3.67
C GLY A 146 -0.01 -19.90 -4.24
N ARG A 147 0.07 -19.99 -5.59
CA ARG A 147 0.45 -21.23 -6.29
C ARG A 147 1.97 -21.44 -6.34
N ASP A 148 2.74 -20.38 -6.13
CA ASP A 148 4.21 -20.35 -6.24
C ASP A 148 4.94 -20.26 -4.89
N GLY A 149 4.21 -20.32 -3.77
CA GLY A 149 4.74 -20.22 -2.42
C GLY A 149 4.91 -18.77 -1.91
N PHE A 150 4.63 -17.75 -2.73
CA PHE A 150 4.90 -16.34 -2.40
C PHE A 150 3.67 -15.43 -2.50
N GLY A 151 2.81 -15.61 -3.51
CA GLY A 151 1.68 -14.73 -3.78
C GLY A 151 2.08 -13.33 -4.28
N TYR A 152 1.10 -12.41 -4.31
CA TYR A 152 1.25 -11.03 -4.80
C TYR A 152 0.95 -10.04 -3.67
N THR A 153 1.86 -9.09 -3.47
CA THR A 153 1.76 -8.13 -2.37
C THR A 153 0.64 -7.14 -2.61
N VAL A 154 -0.45 -7.27 -1.86
CA VAL A 154 -1.43 -6.20 -1.71
C VAL A 154 -0.84 -5.11 -0.83
N PHE A 155 -0.94 -3.84 -1.26
CA PHE A 155 -0.35 -2.71 -0.55
C PHE A 155 -1.28 -1.49 -0.44
N GLY A 156 -2.56 -1.64 -0.86
CA GLY A 156 -3.56 -0.61 -0.77
C GLY A 156 -4.89 -1.04 -1.38
N LYS A 157 -5.81 -0.11 -1.47
CA LYS A 157 -7.16 -0.29 -2.02
C LYS A 157 -7.65 0.98 -2.69
N VAL A 158 -8.55 0.84 -3.65
CA VAL A 158 -9.31 1.95 -4.24
C VAL A 158 -10.36 2.40 -3.22
N ILE A 159 -10.39 3.70 -2.91
CA ILE A 159 -11.36 4.31 -2.00
C ILE A 159 -12.34 5.22 -2.75
N GLU A 160 -11.96 5.73 -3.94
CA GLU A 160 -12.85 6.50 -4.84
C GLU A 160 -12.55 6.09 -6.29
N GLY A 161 -13.57 6.13 -7.16
CA GLY A 161 -13.43 5.79 -8.58
C GLY A 161 -13.55 4.31 -8.88
N GLN A 162 -14.25 3.53 -8.04
CA GLN A 162 -14.58 2.12 -8.34
C GLN A 162 -15.35 2.00 -9.66
N ASP A 163 -16.25 2.94 -9.96
CA ASP A 163 -16.97 3.02 -11.24
C ASP A 163 -16.03 3.23 -12.44
N VAL A 164 -14.91 3.95 -12.23
CA VAL A 164 -13.87 4.13 -13.25
C VAL A 164 -13.12 2.81 -13.47
N VAL A 165 -12.77 2.08 -12.39
CA VAL A 165 -12.17 0.75 -12.48
C VAL A 165 -13.10 -0.21 -13.22
N ASP A 166 -14.41 -0.17 -12.93
CA ASP A 166 -15.42 -1.01 -13.60
C ASP A 166 -15.60 -0.65 -15.08
N LYS A 167 -15.51 0.63 -15.45
CA LYS A 167 -15.47 1.06 -16.86
C LYS A 167 -14.21 0.54 -17.56
N ILE A 168 -13.05 0.56 -16.88
CA ILE A 168 -11.78 0.09 -17.45
C ILE A 168 -11.82 -1.43 -17.67
N LYS A 169 -12.33 -2.23 -16.72
CA LYS A 169 -12.38 -3.68 -16.88
C LYS A 169 -13.23 -4.14 -18.06
N GLY A 170 -14.26 -3.37 -18.44
CA GLY A 170 -15.20 -3.68 -19.54
C GLY A 170 -14.78 -3.21 -20.92
N VAL A 171 -13.57 -2.67 -21.11
CA VAL A 171 -13.14 -2.20 -22.43
C VAL A 171 -12.80 -3.35 -23.37
N LEU A 172 -12.91 -3.10 -24.67
CA LEU A 172 -12.44 -4.06 -25.69
C LEU A 172 -10.92 -4.20 -25.61
N VAL A 173 -10.46 -5.43 -25.65
CA VAL A 173 -9.04 -5.81 -25.65
C VAL A 173 -8.69 -6.63 -26.84
N ASP A 174 -7.40 -6.62 -27.23
CA ASP A 174 -6.85 -7.42 -28.33
C ASP A 174 -5.41 -7.84 -27.98
N ASP A 175 -4.86 -8.78 -28.71
CA ASP A 175 -3.47 -9.19 -28.60
C ASP A 175 -2.60 -8.35 -29.53
N VAL A 176 -1.70 -7.55 -28.93
CA VAL A 176 -0.87 -6.58 -29.66
C VAL A 176 0.61 -6.82 -29.40
N ARG A 177 1.40 -7.06 -30.45
CA ARG A 177 2.88 -7.22 -30.35
C ARG A 177 3.32 -8.26 -29.31
N GLY A 178 2.59 -9.37 -29.19
CA GLY A 178 2.89 -10.43 -28.23
C GLY A 178 2.43 -10.14 -26.79
N GLN A 179 1.82 -9.00 -26.55
CA GLN A 179 1.12 -8.71 -25.29
C GLN A 179 -0.34 -9.10 -25.43
N GLN A 180 -0.87 -9.83 -24.46
CA GLN A 180 -2.26 -10.29 -24.46
C GLN A 180 -3.16 -9.33 -23.69
N ASN A 181 -4.43 -9.24 -24.10
CA ASN A 181 -5.47 -8.46 -23.42
C ASN A 181 -5.13 -6.96 -23.28
N VAL A 182 -4.55 -6.37 -24.31
CA VAL A 182 -4.22 -4.95 -24.39
C VAL A 182 -5.49 -4.18 -24.77
N PRO A 183 -5.89 -3.12 -24.06
CA PRO A 183 -7.00 -2.27 -24.47
C PRO A 183 -6.80 -1.72 -25.91
N VAL A 184 -7.79 -1.92 -26.77
CA VAL A 184 -7.80 -1.43 -28.17
C VAL A 184 -7.57 0.08 -28.21
N ILE A 185 -8.21 0.81 -27.30
CA ILE A 185 -7.96 2.24 -27.10
C ILE A 185 -7.11 2.38 -25.83
N PRO A 186 -5.87 2.90 -25.92
CA PRO A 186 -4.99 3.01 -24.77
C PRO A 186 -5.60 3.81 -23.61
N ILE A 187 -5.63 3.22 -22.42
CA ILE A 187 -6.09 3.87 -21.21
C ILE A 187 -4.90 4.51 -20.51
N MET A 188 -4.77 5.82 -20.71
CA MET A 188 -3.61 6.60 -20.24
C MET A 188 -3.72 6.96 -18.76
N ILE A 189 -2.63 6.81 -18.02
CA ILE A 189 -2.43 7.50 -16.74
C ILE A 189 -1.86 8.88 -17.04
N LYS A 190 -2.68 9.92 -16.87
CA LYS A 190 -2.33 11.32 -17.13
C LYS A 190 -1.40 11.88 -16.05
N SER A 191 -1.67 11.50 -14.80
CA SER A 191 -0.82 11.85 -13.64
C SER A 191 -1.13 10.93 -12.46
N ALA A 192 -0.17 10.84 -11.53
CA ALA A 192 -0.39 10.29 -10.19
C ALA A 192 0.23 11.25 -9.18
N SER A 193 -0.48 11.59 -8.12
CA SER A 193 -0.03 12.54 -7.10
C SER A 193 -0.51 12.16 -5.71
N VAL A 194 0.33 12.38 -4.70
CA VAL A 194 -0.05 12.22 -3.30
C VAL A 194 -1.06 13.30 -2.93
N ILE A 195 -2.17 12.91 -2.32
CA ILE A 195 -3.16 13.84 -1.78
C ILE A 195 -2.59 14.39 -0.48
N LYS A 196 -2.45 15.71 -0.41
CA LYS A 196 -2.11 16.42 0.83
C LYS A 196 -3.42 16.70 1.57
N LYS A 197 -3.54 16.20 2.77
CA LYS A 197 -4.59 16.61 3.71
C LYS A 197 -4.21 17.88 4.42
#